data_093d7c66f3b192f9dc2eef8b606182a1
#
_entry.id   093d7c66f3b192f9dc2eef8b606182a1
#
_cell.length_a   1.000
_cell.length_b   1.000
_cell.length_c   1.000
_cell.angle_alpha   90.00
_cell.angle_beta   90.00
_cell.angle_gamma   90.00
#
_symmetry.space_group_name_H-M   'P 1'
#
loop_
_entity.id
_entity.type
_entity.pdbx_description
1 polymer ?
#
loop_
_entity_poly.entity_id
_entity_poly.type
_entity_poly.pdbx_seq_one_letter_code
_entity_poly.pdbx_strand_id
1 'polypeptide(L)'
;MTDRFSSKEDIKNYIIGARQSGNRYLFITKGVSYPDLQKIKEFPLFELGPYSGGIIINRLSRRSRPYKMLARRTVGYVTDRGAVGLEAYYNDRLKGESEEHLMQRVAGGYWVPLNDISEVEPKRGDDVVTTIDIDIQDIAGNALLKALKKHNANYGCAIVMDVETGAIRAIANIGKNTSGKYGEFYNHAIGTKSEPGSTFKLATMMALLEDKYVDLGDTIELNKGQYEFYGEPMQDASYHAMDSSTVRKAFEISSNVGLAKMAFDNYEKRGKRTQFVKRLRQFHLHEPTNIEIAGEKPPYLKSPDISQDKWSGTTIPWMAIGYEMETTPLQLLTFYNAVANDGRMMKPYLVSEIRRFGNAIETFSPEVIDEQIARPSTIQKAQELLEGVVENGTANNIKPLTYRIAGKTGTAQRNYSKIKKGEKLKYQASFAGYFPANKPAYSCIVVITDPEGQFYGSQVAAPVFKEIADRCYVKETNSQIPINKRPKVALNYRELPTYSIGYKEDYQTVLNYLGLEYNKKAKTTWTVMDVDSSAMILKPVIKTPKKGVPNVVGMGLRDAVFKLEEQGITVYVVNGKGKVVKQSVRPGVKARMGMR
;
A
#
# COMPACT_ATOMS: atom_id res chain seq x y z
N MET A 1 -37.05 14.18 -13.00
CA MET A 1 -38.04 14.64 -12.00
C MET A 1 -38.16 13.60 -10.94
N THR A 2 -38.37 14.02 -9.74
CA THR A 2 -38.23 13.25 -8.51
C THR A 2 -39.28 12.16 -8.38
N ASP A 3 -38.97 11.08 -7.63
CA ASP A 3 -39.83 9.93 -7.30
C ASP A 3 -41.22 10.27 -6.71
N ARG A 4 -41.55 11.56 -6.61
CA ARG A 4 -42.78 12.05 -5.99
C ARG A 4 -43.92 12.30 -7.00
N PHE A 5 -43.60 12.52 -8.28
CA PHE A 5 -44.61 12.86 -9.30
C PHE A 5 -44.45 11.95 -10.51
N SER A 6 -45.53 11.29 -10.89
CA SER A 6 -45.54 10.33 -12.00
C SER A 6 -45.86 10.97 -13.35
N SER A 7 -46.49 12.16 -13.34
CA SER A 7 -46.93 12.85 -14.56
C SER A 7 -46.90 14.39 -14.43
N LYS A 8 -47.02 15.09 -15.56
CA LYS A 8 -47.20 16.56 -15.59
C LYS A 8 -48.50 16.97 -14.88
N GLU A 9 -49.55 16.18 -15.04
CA GLU A 9 -50.84 16.38 -14.43
C GLU A 9 -50.77 16.33 -12.89
N ASP A 10 -49.99 15.41 -12.33
CA ASP A 10 -49.79 15.30 -10.89
C ASP A 10 -49.14 16.56 -10.31
N ILE A 11 -48.13 17.08 -10.95
CA ILE A 11 -47.47 18.32 -10.53
C ILE A 11 -48.44 19.52 -10.61
N LYS A 12 -49.19 19.61 -11.70
CA LYS A 12 -50.19 20.65 -11.91
C LYS A 12 -51.25 20.63 -10.82
N ASN A 13 -51.83 19.45 -10.58
CA ASN A 13 -52.87 19.26 -9.55
C ASN A 13 -52.34 19.55 -8.13
N TYR A 14 -51.10 19.16 -7.85
CA TYR A 14 -50.43 19.44 -6.59
C TYR A 14 -50.28 20.97 -6.36
N ILE A 15 -49.83 21.73 -7.41
CA ILE A 15 -49.67 23.19 -7.31
C ILE A 15 -51.04 23.88 -7.19
N ILE A 16 -52.04 23.47 -8.00
CA ILE A 16 -53.40 24.05 -7.97
C ILE A 16 -54.05 23.79 -6.61
N GLY A 17 -54.00 22.56 -6.12
CA GLY A 17 -54.60 22.19 -4.83
C GLY A 17 -53.95 22.94 -3.66
N ALA A 18 -52.64 23.13 -3.67
CA ALA A 18 -51.95 23.93 -2.66
C ALA A 18 -52.37 25.39 -2.69
N ARG A 19 -52.57 25.96 -3.88
CA ARG A 19 -53.02 27.36 -4.05
C ARG A 19 -54.45 27.53 -3.55
N GLN A 20 -55.35 26.57 -3.86
CA GLN A 20 -56.75 26.59 -3.43
C GLN A 20 -56.87 26.49 -1.92
N SER A 21 -55.97 25.72 -1.27
CA SER A 21 -55.90 25.59 0.21
C SER A 21 -55.24 26.78 0.89
N GLY A 22 -54.84 27.82 0.16
CA GLY A 22 -54.18 28.99 0.74
C GLY A 22 -52.74 28.77 1.20
N ASN A 23 -52.12 27.68 0.75
CA ASN A 23 -50.73 27.39 1.10
C ASN A 23 -49.79 28.41 0.39
N ARG A 24 -49.10 29.23 1.20
CA ARG A 24 -48.20 30.27 0.70
C ARG A 24 -46.79 29.79 0.43
N TYR A 25 -46.41 28.60 0.94
CA TYR A 25 -45.10 28.00 0.75
C TYR A 25 -45.26 26.54 0.34
N LEU A 26 -45.00 26.24 -0.92
CA LEU A 26 -45.14 24.91 -1.48
C LEU A 26 -43.76 24.30 -1.78
N PHE A 27 -43.43 23.22 -1.10
CA PHE A 27 -42.21 22.46 -1.38
C PHE A 27 -42.38 21.63 -2.67
N ILE A 28 -41.65 21.96 -3.73
CA ILE A 28 -41.75 21.26 -5.02
C ILE A 28 -40.83 20.03 -5.06
N THR A 29 -39.52 20.24 -4.84
CA THR A 29 -38.53 19.16 -4.95
C THR A 29 -37.21 19.52 -4.27
N LYS A 30 -36.35 18.52 -4.07
CA LYS A 30 -34.99 18.70 -3.56
C LYS A 30 -33.99 17.94 -4.43
N GLY A 31 -32.70 18.32 -4.36
CA GLY A 31 -31.62 17.59 -5.02
C GLY A 31 -31.61 17.79 -6.55
N VAL A 32 -32.11 18.92 -7.03
CA VAL A 32 -32.06 19.31 -8.45
C VAL A 32 -30.63 19.64 -8.84
N SER A 33 -30.17 19.09 -9.97
CA SER A 33 -28.85 19.42 -10.50
C SER A 33 -28.82 20.85 -11.08
N TYR A 34 -27.63 21.47 -11.17
CA TYR A 34 -27.51 22.80 -11.73
C TYR A 34 -28.07 22.92 -13.18
N PRO A 35 -27.79 21.96 -14.10
CA PRO A 35 -28.38 22.00 -15.44
C PRO A 35 -29.91 21.90 -15.44
N ASP A 36 -30.48 21.09 -14.55
CA ASP A 36 -31.94 20.95 -14.45
C ASP A 36 -32.57 22.18 -13.79
N LEU A 37 -31.89 22.83 -12.85
CA LEU A 37 -32.31 24.08 -12.25
C LEU A 37 -32.40 25.21 -13.31
N GLN A 38 -31.44 25.28 -14.25
CA GLN A 38 -31.52 26.27 -15.35
C GLN A 38 -32.77 26.05 -16.20
N LYS A 39 -33.08 24.80 -16.55
CA LYS A 39 -34.32 24.47 -17.28
C LYS A 39 -35.59 24.83 -16.51
N ILE A 40 -35.59 24.61 -15.17
CA ILE A 40 -36.72 24.96 -14.30
C ILE A 40 -36.92 26.50 -14.26
N LYS A 41 -35.84 27.27 -14.26
CA LYS A 41 -35.89 28.73 -14.29
C LYS A 41 -36.53 29.27 -15.58
N GLU A 42 -36.48 28.52 -16.69
CA GLU A 42 -37.09 28.87 -17.97
C GLU A 42 -38.60 28.57 -18.03
N PHE A 43 -39.17 27.93 -17.00
CA PHE A 43 -40.60 27.61 -16.97
C PHE A 43 -41.43 28.91 -16.82
N PRO A 44 -42.61 29.00 -17.49
CA PRO A 44 -43.55 30.08 -17.28
C PRO A 44 -43.83 30.28 -15.78
N LEU A 45 -43.89 31.48 -15.29
CA LEU A 45 -43.90 31.94 -13.90
C LEU A 45 -42.50 31.95 -13.26
N PHE A 46 -41.69 30.88 -13.36
CA PHE A 46 -40.39 30.84 -12.71
C PHE A 46 -39.36 31.74 -13.38
N GLU A 47 -39.50 31.97 -14.69
CA GLU A 47 -38.68 32.95 -15.44
C GLU A 47 -38.84 34.39 -14.92
N LEU A 48 -39.96 34.69 -14.24
CA LEU A 48 -40.21 35.97 -13.61
C LEU A 48 -39.45 36.20 -12.29
N GLY A 49 -38.66 35.21 -11.88
CA GLY A 49 -37.81 35.29 -10.69
C GLY A 49 -38.57 35.12 -9.36
N PRO A 50 -37.86 35.34 -8.23
CA PRO A 50 -38.42 35.04 -6.91
C PRO A 50 -39.59 35.92 -6.50
N TYR A 51 -39.62 37.19 -6.93
CA TYR A 51 -40.65 38.14 -6.49
C TYR A 51 -41.95 38.02 -7.28
N SER A 52 -41.86 37.92 -8.61
CA SER A 52 -43.03 37.83 -9.49
C SER A 52 -43.41 36.38 -9.79
N GLY A 53 -42.42 35.49 -9.90
CA GLY A 53 -42.62 34.07 -10.20
C GLY A 53 -42.76 33.16 -8.97
N GLY A 54 -42.44 33.70 -7.79
CA GLY A 54 -42.60 32.98 -6.51
C GLY A 54 -41.66 31.79 -6.32
N ILE A 55 -40.62 31.63 -7.12
CA ILE A 55 -39.64 30.54 -6.96
C ILE A 55 -38.62 30.87 -5.87
N ILE A 56 -38.51 30.00 -4.87
CA ILE A 56 -37.48 30.08 -3.84
C ILE A 56 -36.51 28.92 -4.04
N ILE A 57 -35.24 29.26 -4.26
CA ILE A 57 -34.17 28.29 -4.52
C ILE A 57 -33.24 28.26 -3.31
N ASN A 58 -33.25 27.13 -2.59
CA ASN A 58 -32.29 26.90 -1.52
C ASN A 58 -31.11 26.09 -2.05
N ARG A 59 -29.92 26.66 -2.02
CA ARG A 59 -28.69 25.94 -2.41
C ARG A 59 -28.34 24.92 -1.33
N LEU A 60 -28.19 23.67 -1.73
CA LEU A 60 -27.75 22.61 -0.83
C LEU A 60 -26.33 22.19 -1.21
N SER A 61 -25.41 22.28 -0.30
CA SER A 61 -24.09 21.69 -0.47
C SER A 61 -24.20 20.17 -0.42
N ARG A 62 -23.75 19.48 -1.48
CA ARG A 62 -23.70 18.03 -1.55
C ARG A 62 -22.25 17.56 -1.55
N ARG A 63 -21.91 16.76 -0.55
CA ARG A 63 -20.61 16.11 -0.51
C ARG A 63 -20.53 14.99 -1.54
N SER A 64 -19.53 15.03 -2.42
CA SER A 64 -19.18 13.96 -3.35
C SER A 64 -18.04 13.13 -2.78
N ARG A 65 -18.08 11.81 -3.00
CA ARG A 65 -17.02 10.87 -2.63
C ARG A 65 -16.68 10.03 -3.85
N PRO A 66 -15.81 10.53 -4.75
CA PRO A 66 -15.52 9.85 -6.00
C PRO A 66 -14.93 8.45 -5.78
N TYR A 67 -14.14 8.27 -4.74
CA TYR A 67 -13.48 7.00 -4.41
C TYR A 67 -14.23 6.13 -3.37
N LYS A 68 -15.47 6.45 -3.08
CA LYS A 68 -16.41 5.67 -2.22
C LYS A 68 -15.83 5.28 -0.86
N MET A 69 -15.25 4.06 -0.77
CA MET A 69 -14.75 3.48 0.49
C MET A 69 -13.26 3.77 0.75
N LEU A 70 -12.53 4.24 -0.27
CA LEU A 70 -11.08 4.41 -0.17
C LEU A 70 -10.72 5.52 0.81
N ALA A 71 -9.89 5.22 1.81
CA ALA A 71 -9.48 6.12 2.89
C ALA A 71 -10.65 6.88 3.55
N ARG A 72 -11.85 6.30 3.51
CA ARG A 72 -13.08 6.97 3.95
C ARG A 72 -12.99 7.51 5.36
N ARG A 73 -12.38 6.76 6.26
CA ARG A 73 -12.30 7.14 7.67
C ARG A 73 -11.18 8.15 7.93
N THR A 74 -10.13 8.11 7.12
CA THR A 74 -9.00 9.04 7.17
C THR A 74 -9.38 10.40 6.59
N VAL A 75 -9.93 10.43 5.39
CA VAL A 75 -10.51 11.66 4.82
C VAL A 75 -11.62 12.19 5.74
N GLY A 76 -12.52 11.31 6.15
CA GLY A 76 -13.52 11.62 7.16
C GLY A 76 -14.78 12.31 6.64
N TYR A 77 -15.46 13.01 7.54
CA TYR A 77 -16.67 13.77 7.25
C TYR A 77 -16.99 14.71 8.42
N VAL A 78 -17.77 15.75 8.12
CA VAL A 78 -18.41 16.63 9.10
C VAL A 78 -19.92 16.54 8.90
N THR A 79 -20.67 16.26 9.97
CA THR A 79 -22.13 16.18 9.99
C THR A 79 -22.65 16.73 11.32
N ASP A 80 -23.93 17.00 11.43
CA ASP A 80 -24.59 17.42 12.68
C ASP A 80 -24.40 16.43 13.84
N ARG A 81 -24.08 15.16 13.53
CA ARG A 81 -23.88 14.08 14.50
C ARG A 81 -22.43 13.84 14.89
N GLY A 82 -21.49 14.58 14.32
CA GLY A 82 -20.08 14.47 14.60
C GLY A 82 -19.18 14.67 13.40
N ALA A 83 -17.91 14.86 13.69
CA ALA A 83 -16.87 15.10 12.71
C ALA A 83 -15.69 14.17 12.94
N VAL A 84 -15.05 13.68 11.87
CA VAL A 84 -13.93 12.76 11.94
C VAL A 84 -12.97 12.94 10.75
N GLY A 85 -11.73 12.45 10.90
CA GLY A 85 -10.73 12.44 9.85
C GLY A 85 -10.13 13.82 9.58
N LEU A 86 -9.49 13.94 8.43
CA LEU A 86 -8.88 15.20 7.97
C LEU A 86 -9.92 16.31 7.80
N GLU A 87 -11.12 15.97 7.35
CA GLU A 87 -12.19 16.95 7.20
C GLU A 87 -12.65 17.55 8.53
N ALA A 88 -12.54 16.79 9.62
CA ALA A 88 -12.80 17.33 10.96
C ALA A 88 -11.65 18.23 11.43
N TYR A 89 -10.41 17.79 11.21
CA TYR A 89 -9.22 18.52 11.64
C TYR A 89 -9.05 19.86 10.91
N TYR A 90 -9.26 19.86 9.58
CA TYR A 90 -9.16 21.04 8.72
C TYR A 90 -10.52 21.68 8.41
N ASN A 91 -11.57 21.45 9.22
CA ASN A 91 -12.91 21.94 8.92
C ASN A 91 -12.96 23.45 8.74
N ASP A 92 -12.21 24.21 9.53
CA ASP A 92 -12.20 25.68 9.45
C ASP A 92 -11.59 26.20 8.15
N ARG A 93 -10.68 25.44 7.54
CA ARG A 93 -10.13 25.75 6.22
C ARG A 93 -11.06 25.30 5.08
N LEU A 94 -11.68 24.12 5.24
CA LEU A 94 -12.48 23.49 4.19
C LEU A 94 -13.89 24.07 4.05
N LYS A 95 -14.50 24.54 5.15
CA LYS A 95 -15.90 25.01 5.15
C LYS A 95 -16.11 26.32 4.42
N GLY A 96 -15.07 27.16 4.30
CA GLY A 96 -15.20 28.52 3.78
C GLY A 96 -16.03 29.41 4.70
N GLU A 97 -16.47 30.53 4.16
CA GLU A 97 -17.42 31.41 4.83
C GLU A 97 -18.80 31.14 4.23
N SER A 98 -19.75 30.75 5.08
CA SER A 98 -21.16 30.64 4.69
C SER A 98 -21.78 32.03 4.53
N GLU A 99 -22.64 32.17 3.54
CA GLU A 99 -23.45 33.39 3.41
C GLU A 99 -24.33 33.54 4.66
N GLU A 100 -24.23 34.66 5.32
CA GLU A 100 -25.26 35.10 6.27
C GLU A 100 -26.29 35.91 5.49
N HIS A 101 -27.44 35.31 5.24
CA HIS A 101 -28.58 36.04 4.68
C HIS A 101 -29.38 36.67 5.80
N LEU A 102 -29.63 37.96 5.68
CA LEU A 102 -30.65 38.61 6.48
C LEU A 102 -32.02 38.02 6.13
N MET A 103 -32.59 37.28 7.07
CA MET A 103 -33.87 36.59 6.87
C MET A 103 -34.97 37.37 7.58
N GLN A 104 -36.04 37.71 6.88
CA GLN A 104 -37.25 38.28 7.45
C GLN A 104 -38.27 37.20 7.74
N ARG A 105 -38.81 37.17 8.94
CA ARG A 105 -39.91 36.29 9.30
C ARG A 105 -41.20 36.85 8.72
N VAL A 106 -41.83 36.14 7.80
CA VAL A 106 -43.10 36.54 7.18
C VAL A 106 -44.30 35.87 7.88
N ALA A 107 -45.51 36.39 7.60
CA ALA A 107 -46.75 35.84 8.17
C ALA A 107 -46.88 34.34 7.80
N GLY A 108 -47.08 33.49 8.82
CA GLY A 108 -47.07 32.04 8.71
C GLY A 108 -45.81 31.38 9.32
N GLY A 109 -44.87 32.18 9.89
CA GLY A 109 -43.71 31.68 10.63
C GLY A 109 -42.50 31.30 9.81
N TYR A 110 -42.52 31.56 8.52
CA TYR A 110 -41.42 31.24 7.60
C TYR A 110 -40.40 32.38 7.50
N TRP A 111 -39.14 32.03 7.29
CA TRP A 111 -38.05 32.99 7.08
C TRP A 111 -37.79 33.11 5.58
N VAL A 112 -37.78 34.34 5.05
CA VAL A 112 -37.52 34.67 3.65
C VAL A 112 -36.32 35.62 3.59
N PRO A 113 -35.37 35.42 2.64
CA PRO A 113 -34.24 36.33 2.44
C PRO A 113 -34.75 37.75 2.12
N LEU A 114 -34.16 38.76 2.78
CA LEU A 114 -34.64 40.15 2.72
C LEU A 114 -34.20 40.91 1.45
N ASN A 115 -33.08 40.54 0.86
CA ASN A 115 -32.56 41.24 -0.33
C ASN A 115 -31.66 40.36 -1.22
N ASP A 116 -31.81 40.49 -2.54
CA ASP A 116 -30.88 39.99 -3.56
C ASP A 116 -29.66 40.92 -3.78
N ILE A 117 -29.52 42.04 -3.03
CA ILE A 117 -28.57 43.12 -3.37
C ILE A 117 -27.22 43.00 -2.64
N SER A 118 -27.08 42.11 -1.69
CA SER A 118 -25.78 41.81 -1.07
C SER A 118 -25.47 40.32 -1.10
N GLU A 119 -25.40 39.75 -2.30
CA GLU A 119 -24.66 38.51 -2.48
C GLU A 119 -23.18 38.82 -2.26
N VAL A 120 -22.74 38.78 -1.00
CA VAL A 120 -21.34 38.48 -0.71
C VAL A 120 -21.17 37.05 -1.23
N GLU A 121 -20.48 36.90 -2.37
CA GLU A 121 -20.19 35.57 -2.89
C GLU A 121 -19.60 34.73 -1.77
N PRO A 122 -20.16 33.53 -1.48
CA PRO A 122 -19.64 32.69 -0.43
C PRO A 122 -18.16 32.45 -0.72
N LYS A 123 -17.30 32.75 0.22
CA LYS A 123 -15.88 32.45 0.08
C LYS A 123 -15.71 30.94 0.11
N ARG A 124 -15.29 30.41 -1.03
CA ARG A 124 -14.97 28.99 -1.17
C ARG A 124 -13.90 28.60 -0.15
N GLY A 125 -14.10 27.46 0.52
CA GLY A 125 -13.08 26.88 1.38
C GLY A 125 -11.81 26.50 0.62
N ASP A 126 -10.73 26.35 1.36
CA ASP A 126 -9.44 25.91 0.83
C ASP A 126 -9.47 24.41 0.47
N ASP A 127 -8.58 23.99 -0.40
CA ASP A 127 -8.36 22.60 -0.75
C ASP A 127 -7.20 22.04 0.08
N VAL A 128 -7.36 20.86 0.68
CA VAL A 128 -6.31 20.16 1.43
C VAL A 128 -5.73 19.06 0.55
N VAL A 129 -4.43 19.14 0.24
CA VAL A 129 -3.69 18.16 -0.55
C VAL A 129 -3.04 17.16 0.41
N THR A 130 -3.42 15.90 0.27
CA THR A 130 -2.92 14.83 1.13
C THR A 130 -1.68 14.15 0.57
N THR A 131 -0.89 13.51 1.45
CA THR A 131 0.25 12.67 1.07
C THR A 131 -0.17 11.29 0.58
N ILE A 132 -1.46 10.95 0.70
CA ILE A 132 -2.00 9.64 0.31
C ILE A 132 -1.84 9.46 -1.19
N ASP A 133 -1.16 8.37 -1.57
CA ASP A 133 -1.10 7.88 -2.93
C ASP A 133 -2.29 6.95 -3.17
N ILE A 134 -3.14 7.30 -4.13
CA ILE A 134 -4.40 6.59 -4.37
C ILE A 134 -4.19 5.15 -4.80
N ASP A 135 -3.13 4.86 -5.56
CA ASP A 135 -2.83 3.50 -6.02
C ASP A 135 -2.34 2.64 -4.85
N ILE A 136 -1.43 3.20 -4.01
CA ILE A 136 -0.93 2.49 -2.83
C ILE A 136 -2.07 2.27 -1.82
N GLN A 137 -2.95 3.26 -1.65
CA GLN A 137 -4.13 3.15 -0.79
C GLN A 137 -5.09 2.05 -1.28
N ASP A 138 -5.32 1.96 -2.60
CA ASP A 138 -6.17 0.91 -3.19
C ASP A 138 -5.53 -0.47 -3.03
N ILE A 139 -4.23 -0.58 -3.29
CA ILE A 139 -3.46 -1.81 -3.07
C ILE A 139 -3.59 -2.28 -1.62
N ALA A 140 -3.32 -1.38 -0.66
CA ALA A 140 -3.37 -1.70 0.77
C ALA A 140 -4.79 -2.11 1.21
N GLY A 141 -5.80 -1.36 0.76
CA GLY A 141 -7.20 -1.64 1.07
C GLY A 141 -7.68 -2.99 0.53
N ASN A 142 -7.37 -3.29 -0.72
CA ASN A 142 -7.77 -4.55 -1.35
C ASN A 142 -7.05 -5.77 -0.76
N ALA A 143 -5.73 -5.69 -0.53
CA ALA A 143 -4.96 -6.75 0.10
C ALA A 143 -5.46 -7.05 1.52
N LEU A 144 -5.71 -6.00 2.32
CA LEU A 144 -6.26 -6.12 3.66
C LEU A 144 -7.67 -6.74 3.64
N LEU A 145 -8.59 -6.25 2.80
CA LEU A 145 -9.96 -6.76 2.69
C LEU A 145 -10.00 -8.24 2.30
N LYS A 146 -9.15 -8.65 1.37
CA LYS A 146 -9.00 -10.04 0.94
C LYS A 146 -8.61 -10.95 2.12
N ALA A 147 -7.62 -10.53 2.92
CA ALA A 147 -7.17 -11.27 4.09
C ALA A 147 -8.23 -11.32 5.20
N LEU A 148 -8.90 -10.19 5.49
CA LEU A 148 -9.98 -10.14 6.48
C LEU A 148 -11.12 -11.08 6.13
N LYS A 149 -11.52 -11.14 4.86
CA LYS A 149 -12.54 -12.09 4.38
C LYS A 149 -12.06 -13.54 4.47
N LYS A 150 -10.83 -13.81 4.03
CA LYS A 150 -10.23 -15.16 4.06
C LYS A 150 -10.21 -15.75 5.46
N HIS A 151 -9.82 -14.95 6.44
CA HIS A 151 -9.66 -15.38 7.83
C HIS A 151 -10.85 -15.03 8.72
N ASN A 152 -11.97 -14.61 8.14
CA ASN A 152 -13.19 -14.17 8.85
C ASN A 152 -12.89 -13.20 10.02
N ALA A 153 -11.81 -12.41 9.90
CA ALA A 153 -11.28 -11.57 10.96
C ALA A 153 -12.24 -10.41 11.31
N ASN A 154 -12.13 -9.91 12.53
CA ASN A 154 -13.03 -8.86 13.02
C ASN A 154 -12.71 -7.49 12.37
N TYR A 155 -11.45 -7.06 12.46
CA TYR A 155 -10.96 -5.84 11.83
C TYR A 155 -9.45 -5.90 11.60
N GLY A 156 -8.93 -4.96 10.84
CA GLY A 156 -7.50 -4.78 10.65
C GLY A 156 -7.18 -3.40 10.09
N CYS A 157 -5.89 -3.10 10.08
CA CYS A 157 -5.35 -1.93 9.39
C CYS A 157 -4.07 -2.30 8.63
N ALA A 158 -3.79 -1.52 7.58
CA ALA A 158 -2.53 -1.53 6.86
C ALA A 158 -2.10 -0.08 6.64
N ILE A 159 -0.87 0.25 7.01
CA ILE A 159 -0.28 1.58 6.87
C ILE A 159 0.98 1.46 6.04
N VAL A 160 1.15 2.35 5.07
CA VAL A 160 2.39 2.49 4.28
C VAL A 160 2.90 3.92 4.46
N MET A 161 4.15 4.03 4.89
CA MET A 161 4.81 5.29 5.20
C MET A 161 6.11 5.39 4.39
N ASP A 162 6.36 6.54 3.82
CA ASP A 162 7.61 6.88 3.14
C ASP A 162 8.75 6.95 4.17
N VAL A 163 9.84 6.27 3.90
CA VAL A 163 10.94 6.14 4.89
C VAL A 163 11.65 7.46 5.10
N GLU A 164 11.95 8.17 4.04
CA GLU A 164 12.77 9.39 4.08
C GLU A 164 11.99 10.58 4.68
N THR A 165 10.71 10.69 4.35
CA THR A 165 9.92 11.88 4.66
C THR A 165 8.94 11.72 5.83
N GLY A 166 8.51 10.50 6.13
CA GLY A 166 7.44 10.26 7.09
C GLY A 166 6.03 10.41 6.50
N ALA A 167 5.90 10.72 5.22
CA ALA A 167 4.61 10.88 4.57
C ALA A 167 3.80 9.57 4.56
N ILE A 168 2.57 9.61 5.01
CA ILE A 168 1.65 8.47 4.94
C ILE A 168 1.14 8.33 3.52
N ARG A 169 1.55 7.28 2.82
CA ARG A 169 1.15 6.97 1.45
C ARG A 169 -0.14 6.18 1.39
N ALA A 170 -0.40 5.36 2.42
CA ALA A 170 -1.67 4.65 2.58
C ALA A 170 -1.99 4.41 4.06
N ILE A 171 -3.28 4.46 4.40
CA ILE A 171 -3.79 4.12 5.73
C ILE A 171 -5.18 3.50 5.58
N ALA A 172 -5.23 2.18 5.40
CA ALA A 172 -6.44 1.41 5.24
C ALA A 172 -6.93 0.89 6.60
N ASN A 173 -8.20 1.10 6.90
CA ASN A 173 -8.84 0.70 8.15
C ASN A 173 -10.14 -0.05 7.85
N ILE A 174 -10.15 -1.36 7.96
CA ILE A 174 -11.31 -2.18 7.57
C ILE A 174 -11.76 -3.04 8.74
N GLY A 175 -13.06 -3.04 9.01
CA GLY A 175 -13.68 -3.86 10.05
C GLY A 175 -15.08 -4.33 9.67
N LYS A 176 -15.62 -5.28 10.42
CA LYS A 176 -17.00 -5.72 10.31
C LYS A 176 -17.93 -4.76 11.05
N ASN A 177 -19.09 -4.47 10.47
CA ASN A 177 -20.20 -3.87 11.18
C ASN A 177 -21.06 -4.95 11.87
N THR A 178 -22.08 -4.52 12.58
CA THR A 178 -23.04 -5.40 13.26
C THR A 178 -23.75 -6.39 12.33
N SER A 179 -23.86 -6.08 11.04
CA SER A 179 -24.42 -6.97 10.01
C SER A 179 -23.38 -7.88 9.35
N GLY A 180 -22.14 -7.91 9.82
CA GLY A 180 -21.04 -8.70 9.26
C GLY A 180 -20.44 -8.15 7.97
N LYS A 181 -20.84 -6.96 7.50
CA LYS A 181 -20.33 -6.34 6.28
C LYS A 181 -19.04 -5.57 6.58
N TYR A 182 -18.01 -5.80 5.77
CA TYR A 182 -16.74 -5.08 5.88
C TYR A 182 -16.82 -3.67 5.31
N GLY A 183 -16.16 -2.73 6.01
CA GLY A 183 -16.04 -1.34 5.61
C GLY A 183 -15.14 -0.54 6.53
N GLU A 184 -14.87 0.72 6.19
CA GLU A 184 -14.12 1.65 7.05
C GLU A 184 -15.07 2.35 8.03
N PHE A 185 -15.16 1.84 9.26
CA PHE A 185 -16.03 2.37 10.31
C PHE A 185 -15.27 3.05 11.43
N TYR A 186 -14.02 2.65 11.67
CA TYR A 186 -13.17 3.19 12.72
C TYR A 186 -11.72 3.27 12.24
N ASN A 187 -10.95 4.25 12.74
CA ASN A 187 -9.53 4.37 12.42
C ASN A 187 -8.71 3.53 13.41
N HIS A 188 -8.52 2.26 13.10
CA HIS A 188 -7.76 1.32 13.93
C HIS A 188 -6.27 1.64 13.96
N ALA A 189 -5.75 2.31 12.95
CA ALA A 189 -4.34 2.65 12.81
C ALA A 189 -3.84 3.57 13.95
N ILE A 190 -4.70 4.47 14.42
CA ILE A 190 -4.38 5.47 15.46
C ILE A 190 -5.26 5.36 16.70
N GLY A 191 -6.48 4.86 16.55
CA GLY A 191 -7.50 4.85 17.61
C GLY A 191 -7.58 3.54 18.41
N THR A 192 -6.95 2.46 17.95
CA THR A 192 -6.89 1.19 18.68
C THR A 192 -5.48 0.96 19.20
N LYS A 193 -5.31 1.02 20.50
CA LYS A 193 -4.07 0.59 21.14
C LYS A 193 -4.19 -0.83 21.66
N SER A 194 -3.13 -1.60 21.54
CA SER A 194 -3.05 -2.98 21.99
C SER A 194 -1.61 -3.37 22.33
N GLU A 195 -1.47 -4.46 23.02
CA GLU A 195 -0.16 -5.07 23.24
C GLU A 195 0.40 -5.54 21.88
N PRO A 196 1.59 -5.02 21.46
CA PRO A 196 2.15 -5.30 20.13
C PRO A 196 2.67 -6.73 19.97
N GLY A 197 2.90 -7.45 21.06
CA GLY A 197 3.51 -8.78 21.04
C GLY A 197 4.89 -8.77 20.40
N SER A 198 5.22 -9.83 19.67
CA SER A 198 6.59 -10.07 19.14
C SER A 198 7.13 -9.00 18.18
N THR A 199 6.31 -8.09 17.66
CA THR A 199 6.83 -6.93 16.91
C THR A 199 7.60 -5.96 17.81
N PHE A 200 7.31 -5.95 19.11
CA PHE A 200 8.04 -5.16 20.09
C PHE A 200 9.46 -5.68 20.41
N LYS A 201 9.74 -6.95 20.12
CA LYS A 201 11.07 -7.54 20.37
C LYS A 201 12.22 -6.77 19.71
N LEU A 202 11.94 -6.01 18.65
CA LEU A 202 12.91 -5.11 18.06
C LEU A 202 13.39 -4.05 19.05
N ALA A 203 12.48 -3.39 19.76
CA ALA A 203 12.83 -2.38 20.77
C ALA A 203 13.62 -3.00 21.94
N THR A 204 13.22 -4.18 22.39
CA THR A 204 13.96 -4.92 23.42
C THR A 204 15.38 -5.24 22.97
N MET A 205 15.55 -5.75 21.75
CA MET A 205 16.87 -6.09 21.21
C MET A 205 17.72 -4.84 21.03
N MET A 206 17.14 -3.75 20.50
CA MET A 206 17.86 -2.49 20.36
C MET A 206 18.30 -1.94 21.73
N ALA A 207 17.47 -2.04 22.78
CA ALA A 207 17.84 -1.63 24.13
C ALA A 207 19.05 -2.42 24.65
N LEU A 208 19.03 -3.74 24.49
CA LEU A 208 20.14 -4.63 24.90
C LEU A 208 21.45 -4.35 24.13
N LEU A 209 21.35 -4.13 22.81
CA LEU A 209 22.48 -3.76 21.95
C LEU A 209 23.03 -2.35 22.28
N GLU A 210 22.12 -1.40 22.55
CA GLU A 210 22.49 -0.03 22.90
C GLU A 210 23.20 0.05 24.24
N ASP A 211 22.80 -0.79 25.19
CA ASP A 211 23.48 -0.91 26.50
C ASP A 211 24.69 -1.85 26.47
N LYS A 212 25.02 -2.43 25.31
CA LYS A 212 26.16 -3.38 25.12
C LYS A 212 26.10 -4.59 26.03
N TYR A 213 24.89 -5.07 26.33
CA TYR A 213 24.69 -6.27 27.12
C TYR A 213 24.80 -7.55 26.32
N VAL A 214 24.54 -7.47 25.01
CA VAL A 214 24.63 -8.60 24.08
C VAL A 214 25.18 -8.16 22.74
N ASP A 215 25.76 -9.11 22.00
CA ASP A 215 26.03 -8.97 20.56
C ASP A 215 25.32 -10.11 19.77
N LEU A 216 25.18 -9.95 18.46
CA LEU A 216 24.44 -10.89 17.60
C LEU A 216 25.04 -12.30 17.60
N GLY A 217 26.35 -12.43 17.81
CA GLY A 217 27.08 -13.69 17.87
C GLY A 217 27.06 -14.38 19.22
N ASP A 218 26.64 -13.69 20.29
CA ASP A 218 26.65 -14.26 21.64
C ASP A 218 25.69 -15.44 21.72
N THR A 219 26.07 -16.42 22.55
CA THR A 219 25.24 -17.60 22.82
C THR A 219 24.28 -17.34 23.97
N ILE A 220 23.01 -17.67 23.74
CA ILE A 220 21.97 -17.61 24.76
C ILE A 220 21.26 -18.95 24.93
N GLU A 221 20.90 -19.28 26.16
CA GLU A 221 20.09 -20.45 26.48
C GLU A 221 18.62 -20.22 26.13
N LEU A 222 18.03 -21.15 25.40
CA LEU A 222 16.62 -21.13 24.98
C LEU A 222 15.76 -22.13 25.78
N ASN A 223 16.40 -23.06 26.50
CA ASN A 223 15.72 -24.09 27.33
C ASN A 223 14.62 -24.83 26.56
N LYS A 224 14.87 -25.19 25.30
CA LYS A 224 13.88 -25.82 24.38
C LYS A 224 12.58 -25.02 24.24
N GLY A 225 12.65 -23.70 24.44
CA GLY A 225 11.51 -22.80 24.35
C GLY A 225 10.60 -22.78 25.57
N GLN A 226 11.08 -23.18 26.75
CA GLN A 226 10.31 -23.18 28.00
C GLN A 226 11.17 -22.64 29.14
N TYR A 227 10.63 -21.69 29.90
CA TYR A 227 11.29 -21.14 31.08
C TYR A 227 10.25 -20.53 32.03
N GLU A 228 10.59 -20.48 33.32
CA GLU A 228 9.70 -19.97 34.36
C GLU A 228 10.33 -18.75 35.04
N PHE A 229 9.60 -17.63 35.07
CA PHE A 229 10.00 -16.40 35.73
C PHE A 229 9.17 -16.17 36.99
N TYR A 230 9.76 -16.30 38.15
CA TYR A 230 9.07 -16.15 39.45
C TYR A 230 7.78 -16.99 39.57
N GLY A 231 7.80 -18.22 39.09
CA GLY A 231 6.65 -19.11 39.11
C GLY A 231 5.68 -19.00 37.93
N GLU A 232 5.89 -18.04 37.07
CA GLU A 232 5.05 -17.83 35.89
C GLU A 232 5.70 -18.43 34.62
N PRO A 233 5.05 -19.41 33.98
CA PRO A 233 5.62 -20.10 32.82
C PRO A 233 5.58 -19.24 31.57
N MET A 234 6.69 -19.26 30.82
CA MET A 234 6.78 -18.66 29.47
C MET A 234 7.18 -19.73 28.46
N GLN A 235 6.51 -19.74 27.32
CA GLN A 235 6.75 -20.67 26.23
C GLN A 235 6.95 -19.94 24.90
N ASP A 236 7.78 -20.51 24.02
CA ASP A 236 7.90 -20.09 22.65
C ASP A 236 6.66 -20.51 21.84
N ALA A 237 6.30 -19.71 20.83
CA ALA A 237 5.10 -19.96 20.02
C ALA A 237 5.21 -21.23 19.16
N SER A 238 6.42 -21.67 18.86
CA SER A 238 6.70 -22.89 18.11
C SER A 238 7.70 -23.73 18.87
N TYR A 239 7.44 -25.04 18.98
CA TYR A 239 8.38 -25.97 19.56
C TYR A 239 9.69 -26.02 18.76
N HIS A 240 10.81 -26.02 19.46
CA HIS A 240 12.13 -26.29 18.91
C HIS A 240 12.97 -27.08 19.95
N ALA A 241 13.86 -27.94 19.46
CA ALA A 241 14.69 -28.79 20.32
C ALA A 241 15.99 -28.10 20.79
N MET A 242 16.18 -26.81 20.52
CA MET A 242 17.40 -26.06 20.82
C MET A 242 17.48 -25.71 22.30
N ASP A 243 18.53 -26.17 23.00
CA ASP A 243 18.84 -25.71 24.33
C ASP A 243 19.49 -24.33 24.34
N SER A 244 20.30 -24.03 23.32
CA SER A 244 20.96 -22.75 23.15
C SER A 244 21.01 -22.34 21.66
N SER A 245 21.20 -21.06 21.39
CA SER A 245 21.47 -20.55 20.04
C SER A 245 22.20 -19.21 20.11
N THR A 246 22.55 -18.64 18.96
CA THR A 246 23.00 -17.24 18.90
C THR A 246 21.86 -16.27 19.18
N VAL A 247 22.18 -15.09 19.70
CA VAL A 247 21.22 -13.98 19.86
C VAL A 247 20.49 -13.69 18.54
N ARG A 248 21.23 -13.65 17.42
CA ARG A 248 20.66 -13.52 16.07
C ARG A 248 19.58 -14.57 15.82
N LYS A 249 19.90 -15.85 16.00
CA LYS A 249 18.96 -16.94 15.72
C LYS A 249 17.74 -16.90 16.64
N ALA A 250 17.92 -16.57 17.92
CA ALA A 250 16.83 -16.41 18.88
C ALA A 250 15.83 -15.32 18.41
N PHE A 251 16.33 -14.21 17.86
CA PHE A 251 15.48 -13.15 17.30
C PHE A 251 14.78 -13.60 16.00
N GLU A 252 15.50 -14.24 15.07
CA GLU A 252 14.97 -14.71 13.78
C GLU A 252 13.80 -15.69 13.96
N ILE A 253 13.93 -16.64 14.91
CA ILE A 253 12.86 -17.60 15.23
C ILE A 253 11.81 -17.02 16.18
N SER A 254 12.01 -15.76 16.60
CA SER A 254 11.09 -15.06 17.52
C SER A 254 10.93 -15.75 18.88
N SER A 255 12.01 -16.32 19.46
CA SER A 255 11.96 -16.93 20.78
C SER A 255 11.46 -15.95 21.84
N ASN A 256 10.43 -16.31 22.59
CA ASN A 256 9.96 -15.57 23.76
C ASN A 256 10.96 -15.73 24.90
N VAL A 257 11.32 -16.99 25.17
CA VAL A 257 12.23 -17.36 26.26
C VAL A 257 13.57 -16.66 26.08
N GLY A 258 14.17 -16.71 24.89
CA GLY A 258 15.45 -16.07 24.60
C GLY A 258 15.44 -14.57 24.87
N LEU A 259 14.47 -13.85 24.33
CA LEU A 259 14.36 -12.38 24.49
C LEU A 259 14.05 -11.99 25.94
N ALA A 260 13.12 -12.71 26.59
CA ALA A 260 12.76 -12.45 27.97
C ALA A 260 13.94 -12.73 28.93
N LYS A 261 14.70 -13.81 28.74
CA LYS A 261 15.89 -14.11 29.54
C LYS A 261 16.97 -13.05 29.42
N MET A 262 17.28 -12.62 28.17
CA MET A 262 18.26 -11.54 27.96
C MET A 262 17.86 -10.26 28.70
N ALA A 263 16.60 -9.86 28.60
CA ALA A 263 16.10 -8.66 29.29
C ALA A 263 16.09 -8.87 30.83
N PHE A 264 15.64 -10.02 31.27
CA PHE A 264 15.59 -10.38 32.70
C PHE A 264 16.97 -10.38 33.35
N ASP A 265 17.94 -11.05 32.74
CA ASP A 265 19.30 -11.19 33.28
C ASP A 265 20.06 -9.85 33.32
N ASN A 266 19.80 -8.96 32.34
CA ASN A 266 20.53 -7.71 32.23
C ASN A 266 19.84 -6.51 32.89
N TYR A 267 18.52 -6.50 32.99
CA TYR A 267 17.78 -5.37 33.57
C TYR A 267 17.11 -5.73 34.91
N GLU A 268 16.36 -6.82 35.00
CA GLU A 268 15.66 -7.19 36.22
C GLU A 268 16.63 -7.65 37.33
N LYS A 269 17.42 -8.66 37.08
CA LYS A 269 18.37 -9.20 38.08
C LYS A 269 19.43 -8.21 38.51
N ARG A 270 19.81 -7.27 37.66
CA ARG A 270 20.79 -6.22 37.95
C ARG A 270 20.16 -4.97 38.58
N GLY A 271 18.84 -4.93 38.83
CA GLY A 271 18.13 -3.78 39.38
C GLY A 271 18.09 -2.57 38.46
N LYS A 272 18.23 -2.77 37.13
CA LYS A 272 18.29 -1.70 36.12
C LYS A 272 16.98 -1.51 35.38
N ARG A 273 15.85 -1.70 36.05
CA ARG A 273 14.49 -1.60 35.49
C ARG A 273 14.24 -0.25 34.81
N THR A 274 14.56 0.83 35.51
CA THR A 274 14.42 2.20 35.01
C THR A 274 15.28 2.45 33.76
N GLN A 275 16.46 1.81 33.65
CA GLN A 275 17.29 1.93 32.46
C GLN A 275 16.60 1.33 31.22
N PHE A 276 15.98 0.15 31.36
CA PHE A 276 15.20 -0.45 30.26
C PHE A 276 14.10 0.47 29.78
N VAL A 277 13.26 0.97 30.69
CA VAL A 277 12.18 1.90 30.36
C VAL A 277 12.72 3.21 29.77
N LYS A 278 13.86 3.71 30.26
CA LYS A 278 14.52 4.89 29.68
C LYS A 278 14.91 4.66 28.22
N ARG A 279 15.42 3.45 27.86
CA ARG A 279 15.71 3.12 26.45
C ARG A 279 14.45 3.10 25.58
N LEU A 280 13.35 2.53 26.08
CA LEU A 280 12.08 2.53 25.38
C LEU A 280 11.52 3.94 25.16
N ARG A 281 11.72 4.84 26.15
CA ARG A 281 11.39 6.26 26.01
C ARG A 281 12.27 6.98 24.99
N GLN A 282 13.56 6.66 24.96
CA GLN A 282 14.48 7.19 23.93
C GLN A 282 14.07 6.78 22.52
N PHE A 283 13.41 5.64 22.34
CA PHE A 283 12.85 5.20 21.08
C PHE A 283 11.46 5.80 20.81
N HIS A 284 11.02 6.80 21.56
CA HIS A 284 9.72 7.50 21.44
C HIS A 284 8.48 6.59 21.53
N LEU A 285 8.60 5.43 22.22
CA LEU A 285 7.50 4.46 22.38
C LEU A 285 6.50 4.84 23.49
N HIS A 286 6.65 5.96 24.12
CA HIS A 286 5.83 6.43 25.26
C HIS A 286 4.95 7.64 24.95
N GLU A 287 5.04 8.19 23.73
CA GLU A 287 4.35 9.42 23.34
C GLU A 287 3.59 9.24 22.02
N PRO A 288 2.51 10.00 21.80
CA PRO A 288 1.77 9.97 20.54
C PRO A 288 2.61 10.56 19.40
N THR A 289 2.26 10.19 18.17
CA THR A 289 2.94 10.70 16.96
C THR A 289 2.53 12.13 16.61
N ASN A 290 1.42 12.61 17.20
CA ASN A 290 0.82 13.93 16.93
C ASN A 290 0.53 14.16 15.43
N ILE A 291 0.06 13.10 14.75
CA ILE A 291 -0.41 13.19 13.37
C ILE A 291 -1.65 14.10 13.27
N GLU A 292 -1.80 14.86 12.15
CA GLU A 292 -2.85 15.88 11.95
C GLU A 292 -4.24 15.25 11.68
N ILE A 293 -4.66 14.36 12.55
CA ILE A 293 -5.99 13.74 12.51
C ILE A 293 -6.47 13.44 13.92
N ALA A 294 -7.70 13.79 14.24
CA ALA A 294 -8.26 13.57 15.56
C ALA A 294 -8.44 12.08 15.86
N GLY A 295 -8.21 11.71 17.13
CA GLY A 295 -8.53 10.38 17.65
C GLY A 295 -7.32 9.46 17.86
N GLU A 296 -6.09 9.95 17.74
CA GLU A 296 -4.91 9.21 18.16
C GLU A 296 -4.96 8.98 19.68
N LYS A 297 -4.79 7.73 20.09
CA LYS A 297 -4.69 7.35 21.50
C LYS A 297 -3.24 7.36 21.96
N PRO A 298 -2.94 7.98 23.10
CA PRO A 298 -1.59 7.94 23.66
C PRO A 298 -1.21 6.50 23.99
N PRO A 299 0.05 6.12 23.76
CA PRO A 299 0.55 4.80 24.16
C PRO A 299 0.54 4.65 25.68
N TYR A 300 0.64 3.42 26.15
CA TYR A 300 0.87 3.12 27.55
C TYR A 300 2.17 2.34 27.67
N LEU A 301 3.12 2.87 28.40
CA LEU A 301 4.39 2.24 28.73
C LEU A 301 4.51 2.18 30.25
N LYS A 302 4.39 0.97 30.79
CA LYS A 302 4.52 0.71 32.23
C LYS A 302 5.90 1.16 32.74
N SER A 303 5.95 1.82 33.90
CA SER A 303 7.20 2.36 34.45
C SER A 303 7.35 2.00 35.93
N PRO A 304 8.54 1.61 36.39
CA PRO A 304 8.80 1.33 37.79
C PRO A 304 8.75 2.60 38.67
N ASP A 305 8.84 3.76 38.05
CA ASP A 305 8.80 5.07 38.74
C ASP A 305 7.36 5.58 38.97
N ILE A 306 6.35 4.89 38.43
CA ILE A 306 4.94 5.23 38.58
C ILE A 306 4.27 4.25 39.54
N SER A 307 3.87 4.70 40.70
CA SER A 307 3.31 3.87 41.77
C SER A 307 2.03 3.11 41.37
N GLN A 308 1.22 3.70 40.45
CA GLN A 308 0.00 3.07 39.95
C GLN A 308 0.27 1.87 39.01
N ASP A 309 1.45 1.75 38.45
CA ASP A 309 1.80 0.77 37.41
C ASP A 309 2.03 -0.66 37.94
N LYS A 310 1.93 -0.89 39.27
CA LYS A 310 2.06 -2.23 39.91
C LYS A 310 3.18 -3.07 39.31
N TRP A 311 4.41 -2.58 39.42
CA TRP A 311 5.57 -3.28 38.90
C TRP A 311 5.81 -4.61 39.66
N SER A 312 6.08 -5.70 38.92
CA SER A 312 6.41 -7.03 39.47
C SER A 312 7.73 -7.56 38.89
N GLY A 313 8.25 -8.65 39.45
CA GLY A 313 9.44 -9.31 38.91
C GLY A 313 9.24 -9.88 37.49
N THR A 314 7.99 -10.17 37.11
CA THR A 314 7.64 -10.66 35.77
C THR A 314 7.48 -9.55 34.74
N THR A 315 7.41 -8.27 35.16
CA THR A 315 7.13 -7.15 34.23
C THR A 315 8.18 -7.04 33.12
N ILE A 316 9.48 -7.09 33.40
CA ILE A 316 10.54 -7.04 32.38
C ILE A 316 10.45 -8.21 31.39
N PRO A 317 10.37 -9.49 31.82
CA PRO A 317 10.20 -10.61 30.91
C PRO A 317 9.01 -10.48 29.95
N TRP A 318 7.85 -10.06 30.44
CA TRP A 318 6.63 -9.89 29.63
C TRP A 318 6.70 -8.67 28.73
N MET A 319 7.21 -7.54 29.25
CA MET A 319 7.43 -6.33 28.44
C MET A 319 8.44 -6.58 27.32
N ALA A 320 9.48 -7.38 27.55
CA ALA A 320 10.47 -7.73 26.54
C ALA A 320 9.88 -8.43 25.31
N ILE A 321 8.74 -9.07 25.45
CA ILE A 321 8.05 -9.76 24.35
C ILE A 321 6.78 -9.02 23.90
N GLY A 322 6.57 -7.78 24.40
CA GLY A 322 5.51 -6.86 23.95
C GLY A 322 4.18 -7.00 24.66
N TYR A 323 4.18 -7.39 25.93
CA TYR A 323 3.04 -7.35 26.83
C TYR A 323 3.23 -6.27 27.92
N GLU A 324 2.22 -6.03 28.73
CA GLU A 324 2.22 -5.00 29.80
C GLU A 324 2.50 -3.58 29.30
N MET A 325 2.27 -3.33 28.04
CA MET A 325 2.31 -2.03 27.37
C MET A 325 1.31 -1.99 26.23
N GLU A 326 0.92 -0.82 25.78
CA GLU A 326 -0.01 -0.68 24.65
C GLU A 326 0.46 0.41 23.70
N THR A 327 0.47 0.11 22.40
CA THR A 327 0.77 1.08 21.33
C THR A 327 -0.29 1.03 20.25
N THR A 328 -0.40 2.09 19.45
CA THR A 328 -1.17 2.05 18.21
C THR A 328 -0.28 1.49 17.08
N PRO A 329 -0.87 0.94 16.01
CA PRO A 329 -0.11 0.51 14.84
C PRO A 329 0.76 1.62 14.24
N LEU A 330 0.29 2.88 14.21
CA LEU A 330 1.07 4.00 13.68
C LEU A 330 2.31 4.30 14.54
N GLN A 331 2.17 4.35 15.86
CA GLN A 331 3.31 4.57 16.78
C GLN A 331 4.39 3.51 16.58
N LEU A 332 3.98 2.23 16.50
CA LEU A 332 4.91 1.15 16.25
C LEU A 332 5.57 1.26 14.85
N LEU A 333 4.80 1.62 13.82
CA LEU A 333 5.34 1.83 12.48
C LEU A 333 6.35 2.99 12.45
N THR A 334 6.10 4.08 13.15
CA THR A 334 7.02 5.22 13.24
C THR A 334 8.39 4.80 13.80
N PHE A 335 8.40 3.91 14.80
CA PHE A 335 9.64 3.33 15.31
C PHE A 335 10.34 2.44 14.28
N TYR A 336 9.61 1.57 13.56
CA TYR A 336 10.18 0.77 12.48
C TYR A 336 10.69 1.62 11.32
N ASN A 337 10.00 2.72 11.02
CA ASN A 337 10.42 3.69 10.01
C ASN A 337 11.76 4.33 10.39
N ALA A 338 11.96 4.70 11.64
CA ALA A 338 13.23 5.25 12.11
C ALA A 338 14.39 4.25 11.95
N VAL A 339 14.15 2.96 12.21
CA VAL A 339 15.17 1.91 11.98
C VAL A 339 15.47 1.76 10.48
N ALA A 340 14.45 1.83 9.61
CA ALA A 340 14.61 1.82 8.16
C ALA A 340 15.37 3.06 7.63
N ASN A 341 15.25 4.20 8.31
CA ASN A 341 15.84 5.49 7.98
C ASN A 341 17.15 5.76 8.76
N ASP A 342 17.95 4.73 8.95
CA ASP A 342 19.26 4.77 9.61
C ASP A 342 19.27 5.40 11.01
N GLY A 343 18.13 5.35 11.70
CA GLY A 343 17.94 5.86 13.06
C GLY A 343 17.25 7.21 13.14
N ARG A 344 17.03 7.88 12.02
CA ARG A 344 16.34 9.17 11.95
C ARG A 344 14.83 8.97 12.01
N MET A 345 14.20 9.49 13.05
CA MET A 345 12.75 9.37 13.25
C MET A 345 12.01 10.54 12.65
N MET A 346 11.19 10.27 11.66
CA MET A 346 10.33 11.24 10.99
C MET A 346 8.95 11.26 11.62
N LYS A 347 8.35 12.45 11.75
CA LYS A 347 6.96 12.61 12.15
C LYS A 347 6.04 12.16 11.03
N PRO A 348 5.11 11.22 11.28
CA PRO A 348 4.13 10.84 10.27
C PRO A 348 3.18 12.01 10.00
N TYR A 349 2.87 12.26 8.72
CA TYR A 349 1.95 13.32 8.32
C TYR A 349 1.10 12.92 7.11
N LEU A 350 -0.08 13.54 7.01
CA LEU A 350 -1.10 13.24 6.01
C LEU A 350 -1.36 14.38 5.02
N VAL A 351 -0.90 15.60 5.31
CA VAL A 351 -1.17 16.78 4.49
C VAL A 351 0.13 17.41 4.03
N SER A 352 0.26 17.63 2.73
CA SER A 352 1.43 18.27 2.11
C SER A 352 1.22 19.75 1.83
N GLU A 353 -0.02 20.15 1.48
CA GLU A 353 -0.32 21.53 1.07
C GLU A 353 -1.76 21.91 1.42
N ILE A 354 -1.97 23.20 1.64
CA ILE A 354 -3.30 23.83 1.58
C ILE A 354 -3.29 24.75 0.36
N ARG A 355 -4.30 24.63 -0.50
CA ARG A 355 -4.45 25.42 -1.71
C ARG A 355 -5.69 26.27 -1.71
N ARG A 356 -5.59 27.47 -2.27
CA ARG A 356 -6.72 28.35 -2.55
C ARG A 356 -6.75 28.68 -4.03
N PHE A 357 -7.88 28.39 -4.70
CA PHE A 357 -8.01 28.54 -6.15
C PHE A 357 -6.89 27.88 -6.96
N GLY A 358 -6.44 26.70 -6.49
CA GLY A 358 -5.36 25.93 -7.13
C GLY A 358 -3.94 26.34 -6.76
N ASN A 359 -3.75 27.51 -6.10
CA ASN A 359 -2.43 27.98 -5.66
C ASN A 359 -2.13 27.51 -4.24
N ALA A 360 -0.94 27.01 -4.00
CA ALA A 360 -0.48 26.67 -2.66
C ALA A 360 -0.36 27.94 -1.80
N ILE A 361 -1.08 27.98 -0.66
CA ILE A 361 -1.01 29.07 0.32
C ILE A 361 -0.25 28.64 1.58
N GLU A 362 -0.14 27.33 1.81
CA GLU A 362 0.62 26.76 2.91
C GLU A 362 1.19 25.42 2.47
N THR A 363 2.45 25.14 2.80
CA THR A 363 3.16 23.89 2.44
C THR A 363 3.76 23.30 3.70
N PHE A 364 3.60 21.99 3.89
CA PHE A 364 4.15 21.27 5.03
C PHE A 364 5.36 20.46 4.60
N SER A 365 6.50 20.73 5.21
CA SER A 365 7.74 19.97 4.98
C SER A 365 7.85 18.81 5.96
N PRO A 366 8.58 17.75 5.61
CA PRO A 366 8.90 16.67 6.55
C PRO A 366 9.52 17.20 7.84
N GLU A 367 9.03 16.74 8.99
CA GLU A 367 9.49 17.11 10.33
C GLU A 367 10.25 15.93 10.95
N VAL A 368 11.41 16.21 11.54
CA VAL A 368 12.22 15.21 12.25
C VAL A 368 11.87 15.26 13.72
N ILE A 369 11.49 14.11 14.30
CA ILE A 369 11.26 13.96 15.75
C ILE A 369 12.60 13.80 16.45
N ASP A 370 13.47 12.95 15.94
CA ASP A 370 14.81 12.66 16.50
C ASP A 370 15.77 12.33 15.36
N GLU A 371 16.93 12.97 15.35
CA GLU A 371 17.96 12.74 14.33
C GLU A 371 18.62 11.38 14.47
N GLN A 372 18.63 10.78 15.69
CA GLN A 372 19.32 9.52 15.92
C GLN A 372 18.80 8.79 17.18
N ILE A 373 17.77 7.97 17.05
CA ILE A 373 17.16 7.23 18.19
C ILE A 373 18.10 6.23 18.88
N ALA A 374 19.12 5.75 18.18
CA ALA A 374 20.12 4.83 18.71
C ALA A 374 21.43 4.97 17.91
N ARG A 375 22.55 4.47 18.46
CA ARG A 375 23.83 4.50 17.75
C ARG A 375 23.73 3.82 16.37
N PRO A 376 24.47 4.31 15.34
CA PRO A 376 24.47 3.71 14.01
C PRO A 376 24.78 2.20 14.01
N SER A 377 25.69 1.75 14.90
CA SER A 377 25.99 0.31 15.04
C SER A 377 24.82 -0.52 15.57
N THR A 378 23.98 0.06 16.44
CA THR A 378 22.76 -0.58 16.96
C THR A 378 21.70 -0.66 15.86
N ILE A 379 21.53 0.42 15.08
CA ILE A 379 20.62 0.47 13.94
C ILE A 379 21.00 -0.57 12.90
N GLN A 380 22.28 -0.64 12.50
CA GLN A 380 22.76 -1.61 11.52
C GLN A 380 22.48 -3.05 11.97
N LYS A 381 22.75 -3.38 13.24
CA LYS A 381 22.44 -4.70 13.80
C LYS A 381 20.93 -4.98 13.83
N ALA A 382 20.10 -3.97 14.11
CA ALA A 382 18.64 -4.09 14.08
C ALA A 382 18.13 -4.36 12.65
N GLN A 383 18.67 -3.66 11.66
CA GLN A 383 18.36 -3.88 10.23
C GLN A 383 18.74 -5.30 9.80
N GLU A 384 19.94 -5.76 10.19
CA GLU A 384 20.41 -7.13 9.92
C GLU A 384 19.49 -8.20 10.54
N LEU A 385 19.03 -7.98 11.77
CA LEU A 385 18.09 -8.88 12.45
C LEU A 385 16.74 -8.93 11.74
N LEU A 386 16.19 -7.78 11.34
CA LEU A 386 14.90 -7.70 10.63
C LEU A 386 14.94 -8.36 9.25
N GLU A 387 16.05 -8.22 8.53
CA GLU A 387 16.29 -8.94 7.28
C GLU A 387 16.40 -10.44 7.53
N GLY A 388 17.12 -10.86 8.56
CA GLY A 388 17.28 -12.26 8.97
C GLY A 388 15.96 -12.97 9.30
N VAL A 389 14.96 -12.26 9.84
CA VAL A 389 13.60 -12.82 10.07
C VAL A 389 12.93 -13.28 8.79
N VAL A 390 13.14 -12.55 7.68
CA VAL A 390 12.57 -12.90 6.37
C VAL A 390 13.45 -13.91 5.63
N GLU A 391 14.77 -13.77 5.74
CA GLU A 391 15.70 -14.68 5.06
C GLU A 391 15.74 -16.07 5.68
N ASN A 392 15.80 -16.18 7.02
CA ASN A 392 16.11 -17.40 7.76
C ASN A 392 15.13 -17.70 8.91
N GLY A 393 14.14 -16.85 9.12
CA GLY A 393 13.30 -16.85 10.33
C GLY A 393 11.81 -17.11 10.06
N THR A 394 10.99 -16.54 10.95
CA THR A 394 9.53 -16.78 10.99
C THR A 394 8.76 -16.26 9.80
N ALA A 395 9.36 -15.40 8.96
CA ALA A 395 8.71 -14.80 7.80
C ALA A 395 9.32 -15.26 6.46
N ASN A 396 10.00 -16.42 6.42
CA ASN A 396 10.65 -16.87 5.21
C ASN A 396 9.65 -17.19 4.07
N ASN A 397 8.40 -17.45 4.42
CA ASN A 397 7.30 -17.68 3.47
C ASN A 397 6.94 -16.45 2.61
N ILE A 398 7.39 -15.25 2.98
CA ILE A 398 7.15 -14.03 2.22
C ILE A 398 8.40 -13.50 1.50
N LYS A 399 9.51 -14.21 1.53
CA LYS A 399 10.77 -13.83 0.86
C LYS A 399 10.55 -13.63 -0.65
N PRO A 400 10.79 -12.41 -1.19
CA PRO A 400 10.69 -12.16 -2.62
C PRO A 400 11.94 -12.65 -3.36
N LEU A 401 11.83 -12.84 -4.68
CA LEU A 401 12.96 -13.24 -5.53
C LEU A 401 13.79 -12.05 -6.05
N THR A 402 13.19 -10.87 -6.15
CA THR A 402 13.77 -9.72 -6.88
C THR A 402 14.26 -8.58 -6.00
N TYR A 403 13.86 -8.54 -4.75
CA TYR A 403 14.28 -7.54 -3.75
C TYR A 403 14.29 -8.19 -2.37
N ARG A 404 14.70 -7.48 -1.33
CA ARG A 404 14.71 -7.99 0.04
C ARG A 404 13.70 -7.24 0.91
N ILE A 405 13.09 -7.95 1.83
CA ILE A 405 12.19 -7.41 2.85
C ILE A 405 12.89 -7.55 4.20
N ALA A 406 12.79 -6.53 5.03
CA ALA A 406 13.16 -6.58 6.43
C ALA A 406 11.91 -6.35 7.30
N GLY A 407 11.71 -7.17 8.34
CA GLY A 407 10.54 -7.00 9.20
C GLY A 407 10.41 -8.08 10.27
N LYS A 408 9.37 -7.94 11.08
CA LYS A 408 9.10 -8.83 12.23
C LYS A 408 7.65 -9.26 12.27
N THR A 409 7.42 -10.54 12.46
CA THR A 409 6.10 -11.10 12.75
C THR A 409 5.69 -10.83 14.20
N GLY A 410 4.41 -10.59 14.40
CA GLY A 410 3.79 -10.54 15.73
C GLY A 410 2.56 -11.42 15.80
N THR A 411 2.39 -12.05 16.95
CA THR A 411 1.19 -12.81 17.33
C THR A 411 0.97 -12.55 18.80
N ALA A 412 0.00 -11.72 19.14
CA ALA A 412 -0.33 -11.39 20.51
C ALA A 412 -1.64 -12.04 20.92
N GLN A 413 -1.68 -12.62 22.11
CA GLN A 413 -2.92 -13.09 22.72
C GLN A 413 -3.69 -11.88 23.26
N ARG A 414 -4.99 -11.84 23.01
CA ARG A 414 -5.87 -10.76 23.49
C ARG A 414 -6.76 -11.27 24.61
N ASN A 415 -7.02 -10.41 25.59
CA ASN A 415 -7.95 -10.68 26.70
C ASN A 415 -7.62 -11.91 27.54
N TYR A 416 -6.34 -12.36 27.53
CA TYR A 416 -5.92 -13.54 28.30
C TYR A 416 -6.21 -13.43 29.81
N SER A 417 -6.23 -12.22 30.37
CA SER A 417 -6.59 -11.95 31.78
C SER A 417 -8.10 -11.94 32.05
N LYS A 418 -8.95 -11.98 31.03
CA LYS A 418 -10.43 -11.84 31.14
C LYS A 418 -11.20 -13.00 30.51
N ILE A 419 -10.52 -14.10 30.17
CA ILE A 419 -11.16 -15.25 29.52
C ILE A 419 -12.10 -15.95 30.50
N LYS A 420 -13.37 -16.01 30.15
CA LYS A 420 -14.35 -16.82 30.87
C LYS A 420 -14.21 -18.30 30.47
N LYS A 421 -14.52 -19.20 31.39
CA LYS A 421 -14.47 -20.65 31.14
C LYS A 421 -15.34 -21.00 29.92
N GLY A 422 -14.69 -21.52 28.85
CA GLY A 422 -15.36 -21.88 27.58
C GLY A 422 -15.22 -20.86 26.45
N GLU A 423 -14.67 -19.66 26.68
CA GLU A 423 -14.33 -18.72 25.60
C GLU A 423 -13.01 -19.12 24.90
N LYS A 424 -13.00 -18.96 23.56
CA LYS A 424 -11.77 -19.17 22.78
C LYS A 424 -10.82 -18.00 22.95
N LEU A 425 -9.53 -18.31 23.05
CA LEU A 425 -8.47 -17.31 22.95
C LEU A 425 -8.59 -16.51 21.65
N LYS A 426 -8.45 -15.19 21.75
CA LYS A 426 -8.42 -14.27 20.61
C LYS A 426 -6.99 -13.83 20.37
N TYR A 427 -6.67 -13.63 19.10
CA TYR A 427 -5.32 -13.28 18.68
C TYR A 427 -5.31 -12.03 17.84
N GLN A 428 -4.18 -11.32 17.89
CA GLN A 428 -3.83 -10.28 16.96
C GLN A 428 -2.62 -10.74 16.15
N ALA A 429 -2.78 -10.86 14.85
CA ALA A 429 -1.70 -11.15 13.91
C ALA A 429 -1.15 -9.84 13.34
N SER A 430 0.17 -9.66 13.37
CA SER A 430 0.81 -8.46 12.83
C SER A 430 2.10 -8.78 12.08
N PHE A 431 2.46 -7.86 11.18
CA PHE A 431 3.78 -7.80 10.55
C PHE A 431 4.16 -6.34 10.37
N ALA A 432 5.33 -5.95 10.86
CA ALA A 432 5.88 -4.60 10.70
C ALA A 432 7.28 -4.70 10.08
N GLY A 433 7.59 -3.82 9.14
CA GLY A 433 8.86 -3.85 8.44
C GLY A 433 8.96 -2.81 7.34
N TYR A 434 9.93 -2.99 6.44
CA TYR A 434 10.19 -2.05 5.35
C TYR A 434 10.75 -2.76 4.11
N PHE A 435 10.69 -2.10 2.98
CA PHE A 435 11.14 -2.60 1.69
C PHE A 435 11.51 -1.44 0.73
N PRO A 436 12.45 -1.70 -0.23
CA PRO A 436 13.43 -2.79 -0.23
C PRO A 436 14.39 -2.69 0.96
N ALA A 437 14.89 -3.81 1.51
CA ALA A 437 15.71 -3.77 2.72
C ALA A 437 17.07 -3.07 2.53
N ASN A 438 17.64 -3.16 1.34
CA ASN A 438 18.94 -2.56 1.00
C ASN A 438 18.89 -1.06 0.69
N LYS A 439 17.74 -0.52 0.35
CA LYS A 439 17.47 0.90 0.13
C LYS A 439 16.01 1.16 0.47
N PRO A 440 15.69 1.32 1.76
CA PRO A 440 14.31 1.43 2.19
C PRO A 440 13.60 2.62 1.57
N ALA A 441 12.51 2.36 0.83
CA ALA A 441 11.65 3.38 0.27
C ALA A 441 10.36 3.53 1.12
N TYR A 442 9.81 2.40 1.55
CA TYR A 442 8.58 2.37 2.32
C TYR A 442 8.71 1.48 3.55
N SER A 443 8.21 1.95 4.68
CA SER A 443 7.87 1.13 5.83
C SER A 443 6.37 0.80 5.81
N CYS A 444 6.02 -0.38 6.33
CA CYS A 444 4.63 -0.82 6.35
C CYS A 444 4.34 -1.64 7.60
N ILE A 445 3.14 -1.49 8.13
CA ILE A 445 2.60 -2.37 9.18
C ILE A 445 1.22 -2.89 8.77
N VAL A 446 1.00 -4.17 9.02
CA VAL A 446 -0.31 -4.81 8.86
C VAL A 446 -0.69 -5.44 10.19
N VAL A 447 -1.89 -5.11 10.67
CA VAL A 447 -2.47 -5.69 11.89
C VAL A 447 -3.84 -6.24 11.56
N ILE A 448 -4.08 -7.52 11.91
CA ILE A 448 -5.35 -8.23 11.71
C ILE A 448 -5.79 -8.83 13.04
N THR A 449 -7.00 -8.50 13.45
CA THR A 449 -7.51 -8.81 14.79
C THR A 449 -8.61 -9.85 14.73
N ASP A 450 -8.51 -10.82 15.65
CA ASP A 450 -9.44 -11.93 15.81
C ASP A 450 -9.63 -12.75 14.52
N PRO A 451 -8.54 -13.17 13.82
CA PRO A 451 -8.65 -14.07 12.69
C PRO A 451 -9.09 -15.46 13.14
N GLU A 452 -9.90 -16.14 12.33
CA GLU A 452 -10.35 -17.51 12.54
C GLU A 452 -9.45 -18.50 11.77
N GLY A 453 -9.24 -19.68 12.35
CA GLY A 453 -8.42 -20.74 11.79
C GLY A 453 -6.93 -20.49 12.00
N GLN A 454 -6.29 -19.77 11.10
CA GLN A 454 -4.90 -19.35 11.23
C GLN A 454 -4.80 -18.03 11.99
N PHE A 455 -3.84 -17.92 12.91
CA PHE A 455 -3.68 -16.72 13.75
C PHE A 455 -2.24 -16.21 13.85
N TYR A 456 -1.27 -16.94 13.29
CA TYR A 456 0.13 -16.48 13.30
C TYR A 456 0.34 -15.31 12.34
N GLY A 457 1.11 -14.31 12.79
CA GLY A 457 1.44 -13.13 11.98
C GLY A 457 2.10 -13.49 10.64
N SER A 458 2.93 -14.54 10.59
CA SER A 458 3.53 -15.06 9.36
C SER A 458 2.53 -15.60 8.34
N GLN A 459 1.37 -16.09 8.78
CA GLN A 459 0.35 -16.70 7.93
C GLN A 459 -0.77 -15.73 7.54
N VAL A 460 -1.06 -14.74 8.40
CA VAL A 460 -2.22 -13.85 8.27
C VAL A 460 -1.80 -12.45 7.82
N ALA A 461 -0.85 -11.81 8.50
CA ALA A 461 -0.46 -10.42 8.24
C ALA A 461 0.70 -10.29 7.24
N ALA A 462 1.72 -11.15 7.33
CA ALA A 462 2.88 -11.09 6.45
C ALA A 462 2.55 -11.27 4.95
N PRO A 463 1.60 -12.15 4.53
CA PRO A 463 1.20 -12.23 3.12
C PRO A 463 0.55 -10.94 2.59
N VAL A 464 -0.19 -10.20 3.44
CA VAL A 464 -0.76 -8.90 3.08
C VAL A 464 0.35 -7.87 2.88
N PHE A 465 1.31 -7.83 3.82
CA PHE A 465 2.50 -6.98 3.69
C PHE A 465 3.23 -7.27 2.38
N LYS A 466 3.48 -8.54 2.07
CA LYS A 466 4.13 -8.95 0.82
C LYS A 466 3.36 -8.47 -0.42
N GLU A 467 2.03 -8.66 -0.46
CA GLU A 467 1.21 -8.21 -1.59
C GLU A 467 1.32 -6.69 -1.79
N ILE A 468 1.34 -5.91 -0.70
CA ILE A 468 1.57 -4.46 -0.74
C ILE A 468 2.98 -4.15 -1.25
N ALA A 469 3.99 -4.79 -0.66
CA ALA A 469 5.39 -4.56 -1.00
C ALA A 469 5.71 -4.89 -2.46
N ASP A 470 5.24 -6.03 -2.97
CA ASP A 470 5.43 -6.44 -4.37
C ASP A 470 4.89 -5.39 -5.34
N ARG A 471 3.68 -4.88 -5.09
CA ARG A 471 3.04 -3.89 -5.97
C ARG A 471 3.67 -2.50 -5.86
N CYS A 472 4.04 -2.07 -4.65
CA CYS A 472 4.77 -0.81 -4.46
C CYS A 472 6.15 -0.86 -5.11
N TYR A 473 6.87 -1.99 -4.99
CA TYR A 473 8.17 -2.18 -5.61
C TYR A 473 8.11 -2.09 -7.14
N VAL A 474 7.09 -2.69 -7.76
CA VAL A 474 6.88 -2.58 -9.21
C VAL A 474 6.59 -1.13 -9.62
N LYS A 475 5.78 -0.40 -8.85
CA LYS A 475 5.47 1.01 -9.11
C LYS A 475 6.75 1.87 -9.02
N GLU A 476 7.54 1.68 -7.99
CA GLU A 476 8.83 2.37 -7.78
C GLU A 476 9.82 2.06 -8.91
N THR A 477 9.92 0.79 -9.30
CA THR A 477 10.85 0.34 -10.35
C THR A 477 10.43 0.85 -11.73
N ASN A 478 9.13 0.95 -12.00
CA ASN A 478 8.61 1.51 -13.25
C ASN A 478 8.81 3.02 -13.36
N SER A 479 8.93 3.74 -12.26
CA SER A 479 9.30 5.16 -12.23
C SER A 479 10.81 5.40 -12.39
N GLN A 480 11.63 4.34 -12.31
CA GLN A 480 13.07 4.42 -12.51
C GLN A 480 13.43 4.51 -14.00
N ILE A 481 14.67 4.98 -14.26
CA ILE A 481 15.26 5.23 -15.59
C ILE A 481 14.76 4.22 -16.63
N PRO A 482 14.10 4.66 -17.72
CA PRO A 482 13.68 3.79 -18.81
C PRO A 482 14.82 2.87 -19.25
N ILE A 483 14.50 1.63 -19.61
CA ILE A 483 15.48 0.59 -19.97
C ILE A 483 16.50 1.09 -21.00
N ASN A 484 16.06 1.93 -21.92
CA ASN A 484 16.91 2.55 -22.95
C ASN A 484 17.85 3.66 -22.44
N LYS A 485 17.67 4.15 -21.19
CA LYS A 485 18.56 5.14 -20.53
C LYS A 485 19.51 4.49 -19.52
N ARG A 486 19.40 3.19 -19.26
CA ARG A 486 20.35 2.48 -18.40
C ARG A 486 21.71 2.37 -19.09
N PRO A 487 22.83 2.40 -18.35
CA PRO A 487 24.13 2.09 -18.92
C PRO A 487 24.05 0.75 -19.63
N LYS A 488 24.51 0.70 -20.87
CA LYS A 488 24.51 -0.56 -21.63
C LYS A 488 25.41 -1.55 -20.89
N VAL A 489 24.82 -2.65 -20.43
CA VAL A 489 25.58 -3.78 -19.90
C VAL A 489 26.38 -4.36 -21.05
N ALA A 490 27.68 -4.60 -20.86
CA ALA A 490 28.50 -5.28 -21.85
C ALA A 490 27.89 -6.65 -22.12
N LEU A 491 27.35 -6.84 -23.34
CA LEU A 491 26.76 -8.11 -23.74
C LEU A 491 27.87 -9.16 -23.89
N ASN A 492 27.66 -10.29 -23.21
CA ASN A 492 28.51 -11.44 -23.42
C ASN A 492 28.10 -12.10 -24.75
N TYR A 493 28.91 -11.93 -25.78
CA TYR A 493 28.62 -12.51 -27.12
C TYR A 493 28.40 -14.02 -27.11
N ARG A 494 28.92 -14.75 -26.13
CA ARG A 494 28.72 -16.21 -25.97
C ARG A 494 27.29 -16.59 -25.54
N GLU A 495 26.52 -15.67 -25.01
CA GLU A 495 25.12 -15.90 -24.58
C GLU A 495 24.10 -15.49 -25.63
N LEU A 496 24.55 -14.96 -26.77
CA LEU A 496 23.66 -14.62 -27.88
C LEU A 496 23.26 -15.87 -28.66
N PRO A 497 22.02 -15.94 -29.18
CA PRO A 497 21.60 -17.10 -29.96
C PRO A 497 22.49 -17.27 -31.18
N THR A 498 23.14 -18.42 -31.26
CA THR A 498 23.92 -18.87 -32.41
C THR A 498 23.02 -19.54 -33.39
N TYR A 499 23.32 -19.38 -34.67
CA TYR A 499 22.65 -20.12 -35.74
C TYR A 499 21.21 -19.70 -36.05
N SER A 500 21.05 -18.55 -36.66
CA SER A 500 19.80 -18.18 -37.34
C SER A 500 20.12 -17.81 -38.82
N ILE A 501 19.17 -18.05 -39.70
CA ILE A 501 19.25 -17.67 -41.11
C ILE A 501 18.25 -16.55 -41.33
N GLY A 502 18.69 -15.44 -41.92
CA GLY A 502 17.82 -14.30 -42.16
C GLY A 502 18.30 -13.39 -43.29
N TYR A 503 17.49 -12.38 -43.57
CA TYR A 503 17.81 -11.37 -44.54
C TYR A 503 18.91 -10.45 -43.99
N LYS A 504 19.96 -10.22 -44.80
CA LYS A 504 21.15 -9.49 -44.35
C LYS A 504 20.83 -8.09 -43.80
N GLU A 505 19.96 -7.37 -44.49
CA GLU A 505 19.61 -5.99 -44.10
C GLU A 505 18.85 -5.95 -42.76
N ASP A 506 17.99 -6.94 -42.51
CA ASP A 506 17.27 -7.05 -41.23
C ASP A 506 18.26 -7.30 -40.08
N TYR A 507 19.23 -8.22 -40.29
CA TYR A 507 20.28 -8.45 -39.31
C TYR A 507 21.10 -7.19 -39.04
N GLN A 508 21.48 -6.48 -40.11
CA GLN A 508 22.25 -5.24 -39.97
C GLN A 508 21.46 -4.17 -39.19
N THR A 509 20.18 -4.04 -39.46
CA THR A 509 19.29 -3.11 -38.77
C THR A 509 19.21 -3.44 -37.26
N VAL A 510 18.98 -4.72 -36.95
CA VAL A 510 18.89 -5.19 -35.54
C VAL A 510 20.23 -5.07 -34.83
N LEU A 511 21.33 -5.51 -35.45
CA LEU A 511 22.65 -5.44 -34.82
C LEU A 511 23.12 -4.00 -34.61
N ASN A 512 22.86 -3.10 -35.55
CA ASN A 512 23.11 -1.67 -35.40
C ASN A 512 22.27 -1.06 -34.27
N TYR A 513 20.99 -1.41 -34.20
CA TYR A 513 20.09 -0.94 -33.13
C TYR A 513 20.56 -1.41 -31.76
N LEU A 514 21.02 -2.66 -31.66
CA LEU A 514 21.58 -3.22 -30.42
C LEU A 514 23.00 -2.75 -30.12
N GLY A 515 23.68 -2.05 -31.05
CA GLY A 515 25.05 -1.59 -30.90
C GLY A 515 26.07 -2.73 -30.88
N LEU A 516 25.75 -3.86 -31.57
CA LEU A 516 26.61 -5.04 -31.65
C LEU A 516 27.56 -4.93 -32.84
N GLU A 517 28.83 -5.26 -32.64
CA GLU A 517 29.80 -5.32 -33.71
C GLU A 517 29.56 -6.58 -34.57
N TYR A 518 29.62 -6.43 -35.89
CA TYR A 518 29.46 -7.54 -36.83
C TYR A 518 30.33 -7.40 -38.09
N ASN A 519 30.63 -8.51 -38.70
CA ASN A 519 31.38 -8.55 -39.95
C ASN A 519 30.52 -8.08 -41.14
N LYS A 520 30.91 -6.95 -41.76
CA LYS A 520 30.19 -6.32 -42.89
C LYS A 520 30.46 -6.99 -44.25
N LYS A 521 31.33 -8.03 -44.33
CA LYS A 521 31.82 -8.59 -45.58
C LYS A 521 30.92 -9.62 -46.28
N ALA A 522 29.75 -9.95 -45.74
CA ALA A 522 28.83 -10.89 -46.38
C ALA A 522 28.27 -10.31 -47.69
N LYS A 523 28.52 -10.98 -48.83
CA LYS A 523 28.09 -10.56 -50.17
C LYS A 523 26.72 -11.09 -50.59
N THR A 524 26.06 -11.95 -49.76
CA THR A 524 24.79 -12.61 -50.08
C THR A 524 23.62 -11.88 -49.44
N THR A 525 22.46 -11.90 -50.07
CA THR A 525 21.21 -11.33 -49.57
C THR A 525 20.71 -12.05 -48.32
N TRP A 526 20.91 -13.37 -48.27
CA TRP A 526 20.62 -14.23 -47.13
C TRP A 526 21.91 -14.65 -46.43
N THR A 527 21.90 -14.56 -45.11
CA THR A 527 23.08 -14.82 -44.28
C THR A 527 22.72 -15.70 -43.09
N VAL A 528 23.68 -16.50 -42.67
CA VAL A 528 23.64 -17.21 -41.37
C VAL A 528 24.35 -16.34 -40.35
N MET A 529 23.70 -16.12 -39.25
CA MET A 529 24.32 -15.41 -38.11
C MET A 529 25.02 -16.43 -37.22
N ASP A 530 26.28 -16.16 -36.94
CA ASP A 530 27.12 -16.94 -36.04
C ASP A 530 27.83 -15.99 -35.07
N VAL A 531 28.42 -16.49 -34.00
CA VAL A 531 29.06 -15.70 -32.98
C VAL A 531 30.51 -16.11 -32.83
N ASP A 532 31.42 -15.13 -32.88
CA ASP A 532 32.81 -15.28 -32.45
C ASP A 532 33.01 -14.69 -31.06
N SER A 533 34.16 -14.87 -30.47
CA SER A 533 34.47 -14.39 -29.11
C SER A 533 34.28 -12.88 -28.89
N SER A 534 34.28 -12.09 -29.96
CA SER A 534 34.24 -10.63 -29.87
C SER A 534 33.25 -9.92 -30.81
N ALA A 535 32.63 -10.64 -31.76
CA ALA A 535 31.72 -10.04 -32.73
C ALA A 535 30.72 -11.05 -33.34
N MET A 536 29.63 -10.51 -33.91
CA MET A 536 28.68 -11.29 -34.72
C MET A 536 29.24 -11.46 -36.12
N ILE A 537 29.18 -12.69 -36.64
CA ILE A 537 29.64 -13.03 -37.99
C ILE A 537 28.44 -13.34 -38.87
N LEU A 538 28.26 -12.55 -39.93
CA LEU A 538 27.29 -12.86 -40.99
C LEU A 538 27.99 -13.67 -42.09
N LYS A 539 27.73 -14.96 -42.10
CA LYS A 539 28.28 -15.91 -43.12
C LYS A 539 27.33 -15.99 -44.30
N PRO A 540 27.84 -16.10 -45.55
CA PRO A 540 26.97 -16.34 -46.69
C PRO A 540 26.27 -17.69 -46.57
N VAL A 541 25.00 -17.76 -46.91
CA VAL A 541 24.32 -19.05 -47.12
C VAL A 541 24.91 -19.68 -48.38
N ILE A 542 25.66 -20.77 -48.22
CA ILE A 542 26.22 -21.50 -49.34
C ILE A 542 25.05 -22.27 -50.00
N LYS A 543 24.65 -21.82 -51.18
CA LYS A 543 23.66 -22.52 -52.00
C LYS A 543 24.23 -23.84 -52.46
N THR A 544 23.94 -24.94 -51.80
CA THR A 544 24.06 -26.26 -52.39
C THR A 544 22.82 -26.45 -53.28
N PRO A 545 22.98 -26.62 -54.58
CA PRO A 545 21.84 -26.92 -55.48
C PRO A 545 21.29 -28.30 -55.10
N LYS A 546 20.25 -28.35 -54.29
CA LYS A 546 19.47 -29.57 -54.10
C LYS A 546 18.66 -29.81 -55.35
N LYS A 547 18.71 -31.05 -55.87
CA LYS A 547 18.01 -31.49 -57.08
C LYS A 547 16.48 -31.32 -56.88
N GLY A 548 15.90 -30.25 -57.47
CA GLY A 548 14.47 -30.09 -57.68
C GLY A 548 13.75 -29.17 -56.65
N VAL A 549 12.58 -28.68 -57.07
CA VAL A 549 11.69 -27.80 -56.27
C VAL A 549 11.27 -28.53 -54.99
N PRO A 550 11.44 -27.91 -53.80
CA PRO A 550 11.07 -28.57 -52.56
C PRO A 550 9.55 -28.66 -52.40
N ASN A 551 9.08 -29.64 -51.63
CA ASN A 551 7.71 -29.69 -51.19
C ASN A 551 7.53 -28.71 -50.00
N VAL A 552 6.64 -27.75 -50.17
CA VAL A 552 6.32 -26.75 -49.15
C VAL A 552 4.86 -26.83 -48.70
N VAL A 553 4.08 -27.77 -49.22
CA VAL A 553 2.69 -27.97 -48.77
C VAL A 553 2.69 -28.42 -47.31
N GLY A 554 1.84 -27.78 -46.49
CA GLY A 554 1.77 -27.98 -45.04
C GLY A 554 2.71 -27.09 -44.20
N MET A 555 3.68 -26.40 -44.84
CA MET A 555 4.59 -25.47 -44.15
C MET A 555 3.91 -24.14 -43.85
N GLY A 556 4.39 -23.42 -42.80
CA GLY A 556 4.06 -22.04 -42.60
C GLY A 556 4.46 -21.20 -43.82
N LEU A 557 3.66 -20.20 -44.19
CA LEU A 557 3.91 -19.38 -45.38
C LEU A 557 5.32 -18.78 -45.37
N ARG A 558 5.79 -18.28 -44.25
CA ARG A 558 7.14 -17.69 -44.11
C ARG A 558 8.25 -18.70 -44.37
N ASP A 559 8.12 -19.91 -43.80
CA ASP A 559 9.10 -20.97 -43.97
C ASP A 559 9.09 -21.52 -45.38
N ALA A 560 7.92 -21.59 -46.02
CA ALA A 560 7.75 -22.04 -47.41
C ALA A 560 8.41 -21.06 -48.39
N VAL A 561 8.18 -19.74 -48.21
CA VAL A 561 8.81 -18.69 -49.04
C VAL A 561 10.33 -18.78 -48.92
N PHE A 562 10.84 -18.84 -47.69
CA PHE A 562 12.26 -18.97 -47.42
C PHE A 562 12.88 -20.16 -48.12
N LYS A 563 12.24 -21.35 -48.01
CA LYS A 563 12.75 -22.59 -48.56
C LYS A 563 12.78 -22.63 -50.12
N LEU A 564 11.86 -21.88 -50.74
CA LEU A 564 11.81 -21.76 -52.21
C LEU A 564 12.81 -20.71 -52.72
N GLU A 565 12.87 -19.54 -52.05
CA GLU A 565 13.78 -18.45 -52.44
C GLU A 565 15.25 -18.80 -52.19
N GLU A 566 15.56 -19.60 -51.15
CA GLU A 566 16.88 -20.17 -50.92
C GLU A 566 17.40 -20.93 -52.16
N GLN A 567 16.50 -21.52 -52.98
CA GLN A 567 16.85 -22.20 -54.21
C GLN A 567 16.78 -21.30 -55.46
N GLY A 568 16.58 -20.01 -55.29
CA GLY A 568 16.50 -19.03 -56.39
C GLY A 568 15.17 -19.05 -57.14
N ILE A 569 14.11 -19.56 -56.49
CA ILE A 569 12.75 -19.57 -57.03
C ILE A 569 12.02 -18.36 -56.49
N THR A 570 11.50 -17.49 -57.36
CA THR A 570 10.71 -16.35 -56.96
C THR A 570 9.30 -16.78 -56.56
N VAL A 571 8.86 -16.42 -55.35
CA VAL A 571 7.57 -16.86 -54.82
C VAL A 571 6.53 -15.75 -54.91
N TYR A 572 5.38 -16.06 -55.48
CA TYR A 572 4.20 -15.23 -55.46
C TYR A 572 3.10 -15.90 -54.65
N VAL A 573 2.61 -15.23 -53.63
CA VAL A 573 1.48 -15.70 -52.84
C VAL A 573 0.18 -15.32 -53.54
N VAL A 574 -0.52 -16.31 -54.03
CA VAL A 574 -1.74 -16.12 -54.84
C VAL A 574 -2.94 -15.81 -53.95
N ASN A 575 -3.05 -16.46 -52.77
CA ASN A 575 -4.17 -16.24 -51.85
C ASN A 575 -3.89 -16.89 -50.48
N GLY A 576 -4.38 -16.28 -49.38
CA GLY A 576 -4.46 -16.90 -48.06
C GLY A 576 -3.43 -16.42 -47.01
N LYS A 577 -3.59 -16.93 -45.77
CA LYS A 577 -2.74 -16.67 -44.58
C LYS A 577 -2.46 -18.00 -43.89
N GLY A 578 -1.30 -18.13 -43.23
CA GLY A 578 -0.98 -19.27 -42.40
C GLY A 578 -0.21 -20.38 -43.10
N LYS A 579 -0.80 -21.55 -43.38
CA LYS A 579 -0.12 -22.71 -43.98
C LYS A 579 -0.34 -22.80 -45.46
N VAL A 580 0.69 -23.26 -46.18
CA VAL A 580 0.61 -23.54 -47.62
C VAL A 580 -0.25 -24.79 -47.86
N VAL A 581 -1.37 -24.62 -48.58
CA VAL A 581 -2.28 -25.73 -48.93
C VAL A 581 -1.96 -26.33 -50.30
N LYS A 582 -1.36 -25.53 -51.21
CA LYS A 582 -1.05 -25.97 -52.59
C LYS A 582 0.13 -25.15 -53.12
N GLN A 583 0.99 -25.82 -53.91
CA GLN A 583 2.05 -25.18 -54.70
C GLN A 583 1.82 -25.41 -56.19
N SER A 584 2.17 -24.43 -57.04
CA SER A 584 1.95 -24.46 -58.49
C SER A 584 2.91 -25.41 -59.20
N VAL A 585 4.15 -25.47 -58.73
CA VAL A 585 5.19 -26.34 -59.32
C VAL A 585 5.32 -27.62 -58.49
N ARG A 586 5.28 -28.77 -59.13
CA ARG A 586 5.40 -30.09 -58.44
C ARG A 586 6.76 -30.22 -57.75
N PRO A 587 6.80 -30.79 -56.52
CA PRO A 587 8.05 -31.16 -55.88
C PRO A 587 8.91 -32.04 -56.72
N GLY A 588 10.24 -31.83 -56.72
CA GLY A 588 11.20 -32.62 -57.45
C GLY A 588 11.47 -32.15 -58.89
N VAL A 589 10.69 -31.24 -59.47
CA VAL A 589 10.98 -30.63 -60.77
C VAL A 589 12.29 -29.85 -60.69
N LYS A 590 13.16 -29.94 -61.68
CA LYS A 590 14.46 -29.26 -61.69
C LYS A 590 14.26 -27.74 -61.62
N ALA A 591 14.73 -27.14 -60.55
CA ALA A 591 14.64 -25.70 -60.36
C ALA A 591 15.48 -24.96 -61.41
N ARG A 592 14.92 -23.92 -62.04
CA ARG A 592 15.61 -23.02 -62.97
C ARG A 592 15.58 -21.63 -62.38
N MET A 593 16.64 -20.86 -62.54
CA MET A 593 16.73 -19.46 -62.09
C MET A 593 15.63 -18.65 -62.80
N GLY A 594 14.80 -17.91 -62.02
CA GLY A 594 13.64 -17.17 -62.54
C GLY A 594 12.35 -17.97 -62.64
N MET A 595 12.27 -19.21 -62.17
CA MET A 595 11.04 -20.00 -62.09
C MET A 595 10.08 -19.34 -61.09
N ARG A 596 8.82 -19.19 -61.52
CA ARG A 596 7.76 -18.55 -60.71
C ARG A 596 6.75 -19.55 -60.18
#